data_0ac6e8fb08728cd195031a14cee1424b
#
_entry.id   0ac6e8fb08728cd195031a14cee1424b
#
_cell.length_a   1.000
_cell.length_b   1.000
_cell.length_c   1.000
_cell.angle_alpha   90.00
_cell.angle_beta   90.00
_cell.angle_gamma   90.00
#
_symmetry.space_group_name_H-M   'P 1'
#
loop_
_entity.id
_entity.type
_entity.pdbx_description
1 polymer ?
#
loop_
_entity_poly.entity_id
_entity_poly.type
_entity_poly.pdbx_seq_one_letter_code
_entity_poly.pdbx_strand_id
1 'polypeptide(L)'
;MKITENYMEKVYAGWLGKIVGIRLGAPIEGWTYQRIRDVFGEVWSYPVDYKNFAADDDSNGPLFFIRALEDCEDLNNFSSKDVANALLNYAPYEHGFFWWGGYGVSTEHTAYLNLRNGIPAPRSGSIEQNGATMAEQIGGQIFIDSWGLVSPGNPEQAAKLAEQAAGVTHGGNGVYGGIYVACCISLAFEEKSIRDILEKALQYIPDDCEYARVVKAVMKFHDEHPENWRDCFDYIFENFGYDKYPGTCHIIPNAAVMILAMLYGHEDFSDTINICNMCGWDTDCNVGNVGTIMGVFAGIDGIDYDKWVKPINDFLACSNVVPSLNAVDIPFGASYFAKMAYALAGEEIPEKWNTILNERMDSCHFEYPTSTHAIRSCSPGDCHIRNTDEQAYTGERSLKLTAVTASGEESFFYKQTYYSSEDFDDSRYDPFFAPLVYPGQTVHLSVMPLPGEEMATTAQIYVKNGATGEIIRGEKVKGDGEWHALSMKIPGGQTGHISEVGVILCGVAKGFAMGDVSAYIDDLYFDGNPDYRLEFGRMQPDSWHVTHQEVPQFAKLKGHSYLDGQYLSLSCADFAEMYTGHHLWNNYRVTAGFKTCNRYGAFCEYSSAGGHA
;
A
#
# COMPACT_ATOMS: atom_id res chain seq x y z
N MET A 1 -17.66 -9.71 -17.07
CA MET A 1 -16.32 -9.11 -17.24
C MET A 1 -15.37 -10.21 -17.66
N LYS A 2 -14.41 -9.95 -18.54
CA LYS A 2 -13.37 -10.91 -18.95
C LYS A 2 -12.00 -10.39 -18.54
N ILE A 3 -11.23 -11.23 -17.84
CA ILE A 3 -9.87 -10.89 -17.44
C ILE A 3 -8.93 -11.10 -18.64
N THR A 4 -8.15 -10.06 -19.01
CA THR A 4 -7.21 -10.14 -20.13
C THR A 4 -5.89 -10.79 -19.70
N GLU A 5 -5.13 -11.33 -20.66
CA GLU A 5 -3.87 -12.04 -20.40
C GLU A 5 -2.82 -11.15 -19.70
N ASN A 6 -2.77 -9.86 -20.04
CA ASN A 6 -1.84 -8.88 -19.43
C ASN A 6 -2.39 -8.18 -18.19
N TYR A 7 -3.52 -8.65 -17.64
CA TYR A 7 -4.17 -8.01 -16.50
C TYR A 7 -3.26 -7.93 -15.28
N MET A 8 -2.56 -9.02 -14.95
CA MET A 8 -1.70 -9.09 -13.77
C MET A 8 -0.60 -8.02 -13.80
N GLU A 9 0.04 -7.82 -14.94
CA GLU A 9 1.06 -6.79 -15.12
C GLU A 9 0.46 -5.38 -15.00
N LYS A 10 -0.69 -5.14 -15.64
CA LYS A 10 -1.35 -3.84 -15.63
C LYS A 10 -1.91 -3.45 -14.26
N VAL A 11 -2.45 -4.41 -13.49
CA VAL A 11 -2.92 -4.12 -12.13
C VAL A 11 -1.74 -3.76 -11.21
N TYR A 12 -0.59 -4.42 -11.37
CA TYR A 12 0.62 -4.07 -10.65
C TYR A 12 1.14 -2.69 -11.07
N ALA A 13 1.22 -2.40 -12.38
CA ALA A 13 1.65 -1.10 -12.88
C ALA A 13 0.73 0.04 -12.41
N GLY A 14 -0.58 -0.16 -12.40
CA GLY A 14 -1.55 0.80 -11.88
C GLY A 14 -1.39 1.06 -10.39
N TRP A 15 -1.26 0.00 -9.59
CA TRP A 15 -1.07 0.15 -8.15
C TRP A 15 0.29 0.76 -7.80
N LEU A 16 1.35 0.35 -8.48
CA LEU A 16 2.67 0.99 -8.37
C LEU A 16 2.58 2.48 -8.75
N GLY A 17 1.88 2.80 -9.83
CA GLY A 17 1.65 4.19 -10.26
C GLY A 17 0.95 5.04 -9.19
N LYS A 18 -0.03 4.48 -8.46
CA LYS A 18 -0.66 5.11 -7.30
C LYS A 18 0.38 5.49 -6.25
N ILE A 19 1.21 4.53 -5.83
CA ILE A 19 2.21 4.74 -4.78
C ILE A 19 3.31 5.70 -5.23
N VAL A 20 3.72 5.65 -6.51
CA VAL A 20 4.64 6.65 -7.10
C VAL A 20 4.05 8.05 -6.98
N GLY A 21 2.77 8.20 -7.34
CA GLY A 21 2.07 9.49 -7.28
C GLY A 21 1.97 10.05 -5.88
N ILE A 22 1.54 9.26 -4.91
CA ILE A 22 1.45 9.64 -3.49
C ILE A 22 2.83 10.11 -2.99
N ARG A 23 3.87 9.32 -3.21
CA ARG A 23 5.22 9.66 -2.75
C ARG A 23 5.78 10.92 -3.42
N LEU A 24 5.42 11.17 -4.67
CA LEU A 24 5.80 12.39 -5.38
C LEU A 24 5.09 13.62 -4.82
N GLY A 25 3.79 13.50 -4.52
CA GLY A 25 2.93 14.59 -4.09
C GLY A 25 3.03 14.98 -2.64
N ALA A 26 3.10 14.00 -1.73
CA ALA A 26 3.02 14.21 -0.28
C ALA A 26 3.98 15.27 0.31
N PRO A 27 5.24 15.42 -0.14
CA PRO A 27 6.13 16.46 0.40
C PRO A 27 5.68 17.90 0.15
N ILE A 28 4.81 18.11 -0.82
CA ILE A 28 4.32 19.45 -1.22
C ILE A 28 2.78 19.56 -1.18
N GLU A 29 2.13 18.62 -0.51
CA GLU A 29 0.69 18.65 -0.25
C GLU A 29 0.26 19.98 0.39
N GLY A 30 -0.84 20.54 -0.09
CA GLY A 30 -1.34 21.84 0.35
C GLY A 30 -0.54 23.06 -0.12
N TRP A 31 0.51 22.87 -0.93
CA TRP A 31 1.25 24.00 -1.47
C TRP A 31 0.51 24.63 -2.66
N THR A 32 0.64 25.94 -2.77
CA THR A 32 0.18 26.65 -3.96
C THR A 32 1.17 26.45 -5.13
N TYR A 33 0.66 26.50 -6.34
CA TYR A 33 1.46 26.54 -7.57
C TYR A 33 2.62 27.55 -7.49
N GLN A 34 2.34 28.76 -7.01
CA GLN A 34 3.39 29.80 -6.87
C GLN A 34 4.48 29.40 -5.87
N ARG A 35 4.12 28.79 -4.75
CA ARG A 35 5.11 28.34 -3.76
C ARG A 35 6.01 27.24 -4.32
N ILE A 36 5.46 26.30 -5.08
CA ILE A 36 6.24 25.25 -5.74
C ILE A 36 7.24 25.86 -6.71
N ARG A 37 6.79 26.81 -7.54
CA ARG A 37 7.67 27.53 -8.48
C ARG A 37 8.76 28.31 -7.78
N ASP A 38 8.46 28.99 -6.68
CA ASP A 38 9.42 29.81 -5.96
C ASP A 38 10.50 28.98 -5.27
N VAL A 39 10.16 27.75 -4.81
CA VAL A 39 11.08 26.87 -4.06
C VAL A 39 11.86 25.95 -5.00
N PHE A 40 11.18 25.30 -5.95
CA PHE A 40 11.78 24.26 -6.80
C PHE A 40 12.01 24.73 -8.24
N GLY A 41 11.30 25.78 -8.69
CA GLY A 41 11.22 26.12 -10.10
C GLY A 41 10.37 25.11 -10.86
N GLU A 42 10.92 23.95 -11.11
CA GLU A 42 10.24 22.80 -11.72
C GLU A 42 10.53 21.52 -10.94
N VAL A 43 9.58 20.59 -10.91
CA VAL A 43 9.68 19.31 -10.20
C VAL A 43 9.53 18.18 -11.22
N TRP A 44 10.64 17.46 -11.48
CA TRP A 44 10.69 16.37 -12.47
C TRP A 44 11.13 15.04 -11.87
N SER A 45 11.27 14.96 -10.56
CA SER A 45 11.63 13.77 -9.79
C SER A 45 11.12 13.94 -8.36
N TYR A 46 11.27 12.92 -7.52
CA TYR A 46 10.92 13.04 -6.11
C TYR A 46 11.64 14.24 -5.45
N PRO A 47 10.90 15.17 -4.82
CA PRO A 47 11.50 16.33 -4.16
C PRO A 47 12.21 15.97 -2.85
N VAL A 48 11.86 14.81 -2.26
CA VAL A 48 12.46 14.26 -1.03
C VAL A 48 12.79 12.79 -1.24
N ASP A 49 13.98 12.41 -0.79
CA ASP A 49 14.41 11.01 -0.81
C ASP A 49 14.04 10.35 0.54
N TYR A 50 12.94 9.62 0.55
CA TYR A 50 12.50 8.82 1.69
C TYR A 50 13.03 7.39 1.60
N LYS A 51 13.65 6.88 2.66
CA LYS A 51 13.95 5.45 2.79
C LYS A 51 12.67 4.63 2.93
N ASN A 52 11.82 5.04 3.85
CA ASN A 52 10.46 4.53 4.03
C ASN A 52 9.52 5.72 4.16
N PHE A 53 8.41 5.65 3.45
CA PHE A 53 7.32 6.60 3.58
C PHE A 53 6.27 5.99 4.50
N ALA A 54 5.79 6.75 5.48
CA ALA A 54 4.75 6.27 6.40
C ALA A 54 3.44 5.98 5.66
N ALA A 55 2.53 5.31 6.35
CA ALA A 55 1.20 5.06 5.82
C ALA A 55 0.49 6.38 5.46
N ASP A 56 -0.17 6.38 4.32
CA ASP A 56 -0.93 7.49 3.77
C ASP A 56 -2.38 7.07 3.57
N ASP A 57 -3.35 7.99 3.72
CA ASP A 57 -4.76 7.64 3.55
C ASP A 57 -5.11 7.27 2.10
N ASP A 58 -4.46 7.88 1.12
CA ASP A 58 -4.58 7.55 -0.31
C ASP A 58 -4.19 6.12 -0.64
N SER A 59 -3.21 5.53 0.06
CA SER A 59 -2.82 4.13 -0.10
C SER A 59 -3.66 3.19 0.74
N ASN A 60 -4.03 3.61 1.96
CA ASN A 60 -4.82 2.80 2.88
C ASN A 60 -6.27 2.62 2.43
N GLY A 61 -6.92 3.69 1.98
CA GLY A 61 -8.32 3.67 1.56
C GLY A 61 -8.61 2.58 0.53
N PRO A 62 -7.91 2.53 -0.61
CA PRO A 62 -8.10 1.50 -1.63
C PRO A 62 -7.90 0.06 -1.13
N LEU A 63 -6.87 -0.20 -0.31
CA LEU A 63 -6.60 -1.53 0.26
C LEU A 63 -7.59 -1.93 1.35
N PHE A 64 -8.14 -0.96 2.01
CA PHE A 64 -9.00 -1.14 3.17
C PHE A 64 -10.46 -1.35 2.76
N PHE A 65 -11.01 -0.46 1.90
CA PHE A 65 -12.40 -0.56 1.47
C PHE A 65 -12.68 -1.77 0.59
N ILE A 66 -11.72 -2.21 -0.22
CA ILE A 66 -11.87 -3.37 -1.10
C ILE A 66 -12.08 -4.68 -0.34
N ARG A 67 -11.74 -4.74 0.96
CA ARG A 67 -12.04 -5.89 1.84
C ARG A 67 -13.52 -6.18 1.93
N ALA A 68 -14.37 -5.19 1.68
CA ALA A 68 -15.80 -5.39 1.57
C ALA A 68 -16.19 -6.47 0.55
N LEU A 69 -15.39 -6.68 -0.52
CA LEU A 69 -15.63 -7.75 -1.48
C LEU A 69 -15.27 -9.13 -0.91
N GLU A 70 -14.21 -9.22 -0.12
CA GLU A 70 -13.80 -10.47 0.53
C GLU A 70 -14.77 -10.88 1.63
N ASP A 71 -15.26 -9.90 2.41
CA ASP A 71 -16.18 -10.12 3.52
C ASP A 71 -17.64 -10.31 3.06
N CYS A 72 -17.96 -9.97 1.80
CA CYS A 72 -19.31 -10.07 1.26
C CYS A 72 -19.68 -11.53 0.96
N GLU A 73 -20.77 -12.02 1.56
CA GLU A 73 -21.25 -13.39 1.34
C GLU A 73 -21.80 -13.63 -0.08
N ASP A 74 -22.34 -12.58 -0.72
CA ASP A 74 -22.92 -12.65 -2.07
C ASP A 74 -22.58 -11.39 -2.89
N LEU A 75 -21.57 -11.51 -3.72
CA LEU A 75 -21.09 -10.45 -4.60
C LEU A 75 -22.14 -9.92 -5.59
N ASN A 76 -23.19 -10.72 -5.91
CA ASN A 76 -24.28 -10.26 -6.76
C ASN A 76 -25.18 -9.23 -6.07
N ASN A 77 -25.19 -9.23 -4.73
CA ASN A 77 -25.95 -8.32 -3.88
C ASN A 77 -25.07 -7.31 -3.14
N PHE A 78 -23.83 -7.13 -3.60
CA PHE A 78 -22.88 -6.16 -3.01
C PHE A 78 -23.47 -4.75 -2.96
N SER A 79 -23.27 -4.05 -1.85
CA SER A 79 -23.89 -2.75 -1.55
C SER A 79 -23.02 -1.87 -0.67
N SER A 80 -23.40 -0.60 -0.52
CA SER A 80 -22.76 0.34 0.40
C SER A 80 -22.76 -0.12 1.87
N LYS A 81 -23.67 -1.03 2.24
CA LYS A 81 -23.66 -1.65 3.58
C LYS A 81 -22.40 -2.49 3.80
N ASP A 82 -21.94 -3.23 2.79
CA ASP A 82 -20.76 -4.08 2.90
C ASP A 82 -19.50 -3.23 3.05
N VAL A 83 -19.40 -2.13 2.29
CA VAL A 83 -18.32 -1.16 2.43
C VAL A 83 -18.37 -0.44 3.78
N ALA A 84 -19.56 -0.08 4.28
CA ALA A 84 -19.73 0.51 5.61
C ALA A 84 -19.29 -0.44 6.73
N ASN A 85 -19.58 -1.75 6.58
CA ASN A 85 -19.08 -2.77 7.50
C ASN A 85 -17.54 -2.84 7.49
N ALA A 86 -16.91 -2.79 6.32
CA ALA A 86 -15.45 -2.75 6.20
C ALA A 86 -14.88 -1.50 6.92
N LEU A 87 -15.49 -0.32 6.74
CA LEU A 87 -15.09 0.90 7.46
C LEU A 87 -15.18 0.72 8.98
N LEU A 88 -16.25 0.14 9.49
CA LEU A 88 -16.45 -0.06 10.93
C LEU A 88 -15.52 -1.15 11.51
N ASN A 89 -15.19 -2.18 10.72
CA ASN A 89 -14.42 -3.33 11.17
C ASN A 89 -12.91 -3.12 11.13
N TYR A 90 -12.41 -2.32 10.17
CA TYR A 90 -10.97 -2.23 9.91
C TYR A 90 -10.35 -0.88 10.27
N ALA A 91 -11.11 0.22 10.32
CA ALA A 91 -10.56 1.51 10.72
C ALA A 91 -10.28 1.54 12.23
N PRO A 92 -9.04 1.82 12.66
CA PRO A 92 -8.74 2.02 14.07
C PRO A 92 -9.52 3.21 14.62
N TYR A 93 -10.11 3.08 15.81
CA TYR A 93 -10.90 4.16 16.40
C TYR A 93 -10.01 5.28 16.93
N GLU A 94 -10.27 6.50 16.47
CA GLU A 94 -9.52 7.70 16.84
C GLU A 94 -8.00 7.57 16.64
N HIS A 95 -7.59 6.75 15.65
CA HIS A 95 -6.20 6.51 15.32
C HIS A 95 -6.05 6.12 13.85
N GLY A 96 -4.86 6.30 13.30
CA GLY A 96 -4.57 5.92 11.93
C GLY A 96 -5.04 6.94 10.89
N PHE A 97 -5.15 6.49 9.68
CA PHE A 97 -5.17 7.31 8.47
C PHE A 97 -6.45 8.14 8.21
N PHE A 98 -7.54 7.92 8.93
CA PHE A 98 -8.76 8.75 8.77
C PHE A 98 -9.02 9.72 9.93
N TRP A 99 -8.21 9.72 10.97
CA TRP A 99 -8.52 10.39 12.23
C TRP A 99 -7.88 11.78 12.36
N TRP A 100 -8.09 12.59 11.35
CA TRP A 100 -7.68 14.00 11.37
C TRP A 100 -8.90 14.93 11.28
N GLY A 101 -8.92 15.95 12.08
CA GLY A 101 -9.92 17.01 12.08
C GLY A 101 -11.20 16.74 12.87
N GLY A 102 -11.72 15.52 12.94
CA GLY A 102 -12.92 15.15 13.70
C GLY A 102 -14.25 15.29 12.95
N TYR A 103 -15.35 15.17 13.69
CA TYR A 103 -16.70 15.28 13.15
C TYR A 103 -16.96 16.66 12.53
N GLY A 104 -17.47 16.68 11.31
CA GLY A 104 -17.74 17.93 10.58
C GLY A 104 -16.48 18.59 9.98
N VAL A 105 -15.30 17.94 10.07
CA VAL A 105 -14.05 18.39 9.48
C VAL A 105 -13.49 17.33 8.52
N SER A 106 -13.26 16.10 8.99
CA SER A 106 -12.94 14.96 8.12
C SER A 106 -14.21 14.28 7.64
N THR A 107 -14.32 14.00 6.36
CA THR A 107 -15.47 13.35 5.73
C THR A 107 -15.60 11.91 6.22
N GLU A 108 -14.50 11.18 6.26
CA GLU A 108 -14.40 9.78 6.65
C GLU A 108 -14.71 9.59 8.14
N HIS A 109 -14.14 10.44 8.99
CA HIS A 109 -14.44 10.44 10.43
C HIS A 109 -15.90 10.78 10.69
N THR A 110 -16.47 11.74 9.97
CA THR A 110 -17.89 12.09 10.05
C THR A 110 -18.78 10.91 9.68
N ALA A 111 -18.49 10.23 8.55
CA ALA A 111 -19.26 9.06 8.11
C ALA A 111 -19.14 7.90 9.10
N TYR A 112 -17.94 7.62 9.61
CA TYR A 112 -17.72 6.59 10.62
C TYR A 112 -18.57 6.83 11.87
N LEU A 113 -18.60 8.06 12.40
CA LEU A 113 -19.42 8.41 13.56
C LEU A 113 -20.91 8.36 13.25
N ASN A 114 -21.35 8.74 12.04
CA ASN A 114 -22.72 8.56 11.59
C ASN A 114 -23.11 7.07 11.61
N LEU A 115 -22.29 6.20 11.03
CA LEU A 115 -22.53 4.75 11.02
C LEU A 115 -22.61 4.18 12.44
N ARG A 116 -21.67 4.54 13.32
CA ARG A 116 -21.69 4.12 14.73
C ARG A 116 -22.96 4.58 15.48
N ASN A 117 -23.53 5.70 15.09
CA ASN A 117 -24.76 6.23 15.67
C ASN A 117 -26.04 5.71 14.97
N GLY A 118 -25.91 4.71 14.09
CA GLY A 118 -27.03 4.05 13.44
C GLY A 118 -27.58 4.77 12.21
N ILE A 119 -26.84 5.71 11.64
CA ILE A 119 -27.16 6.33 10.34
C ILE A 119 -26.52 5.46 9.24
N PRO A 120 -27.32 4.67 8.49
CA PRO A 120 -26.75 3.69 7.55
C PRO A 120 -26.21 4.35 6.28
N ALA A 121 -25.28 3.67 5.60
CA ALA A 121 -24.88 4.03 4.25
C ALA A 121 -26.03 3.76 3.24
N PRO A 122 -26.15 4.57 2.17
CA PRO A 122 -25.30 5.70 1.80
C PRO A 122 -25.65 7.03 2.51
N ARG A 123 -26.65 7.05 3.41
CA ARG A 123 -27.02 8.27 4.13
C ARG A 123 -25.87 8.82 4.99
N SER A 124 -25.02 7.95 5.53
CA SER A 124 -23.85 8.33 6.35
C SER A 124 -22.94 9.37 5.70
N GLY A 125 -22.77 9.33 4.37
CA GLY A 125 -21.94 10.27 3.58
C GLY A 125 -22.73 11.34 2.82
N SER A 126 -24.06 11.27 2.82
CA SER A 126 -24.90 12.08 1.92
C SER A 126 -24.87 13.59 2.22
N ILE A 127 -25.13 14.38 1.17
CA ILE A 127 -25.33 15.85 1.27
C ILE A 127 -26.48 16.18 2.26
N GLU A 128 -27.55 15.38 2.26
CA GLU A 128 -28.69 15.58 3.15
C GLU A 128 -28.27 15.47 4.62
N GLN A 129 -27.37 14.54 4.94
CA GLN A 129 -26.92 14.30 6.31
C GLN A 129 -25.81 15.27 6.74
N ASN A 130 -24.85 15.56 5.86
CA ASN A 130 -23.60 16.23 6.23
C ASN A 130 -23.43 17.63 5.61
N GLY A 131 -24.28 17.99 4.63
CA GLY A 131 -24.15 19.20 3.82
C GLY A 131 -23.18 19.02 2.64
N ALA A 132 -23.35 19.83 1.59
CA ALA A 132 -22.56 19.71 0.37
C ALA A 132 -21.06 19.94 0.60
N THR A 133 -20.70 20.93 1.42
CA THR A 133 -19.29 21.22 1.74
C THR A 133 -18.55 19.98 2.28
N MET A 134 -19.19 19.18 3.13
CA MET A 134 -18.58 17.97 3.68
C MET A 134 -18.63 16.82 2.68
N ALA A 135 -19.75 16.63 2.00
CA ALA A 135 -19.98 15.47 1.15
C ALA A 135 -19.21 15.53 -0.19
N GLU A 136 -18.72 16.69 -0.62
CA GLU A 136 -18.07 16.89 -1.92
C GLU A 136 -16.55 17.14 -1.82
N GLN A 137 -15.91 16.59 -0.78
CA GLN A 137 -14.46 16.63 -0.63
C GLN A 137 -13.80 15.51 -1.45
N ILE A 138 -12.48 15.59 -1.61
CA ILE A 138 -11.68 14.76 -2.53
C ILE A 138 -11.69 13.27 -2.18
N GLY A 139 -11.89 12.89 -0.92
CA GLY A 139 -11.93 11.49 -0.47
C GLY A 139 -12.84 10.59 -1.32
N GLY A 140 -13.88 11.17 -1.96
CA GLY A 140 -14.75 10.44 -2.87
C GLY A 140 -14.05 9.84 -4.09
N GLN A 141 -12.95 10.44 -4.55
CA GLN A 141 -12.19 9.95 -5.71
C GLN A 141 -10.85 9.29 -5.34
N ILE A 142 -10.24 9.61 -4.19
CA ILE A 142 -8.91 9.09 -3.86
C ILE A 142 -8.92 7.66 -3.30
N PHE A 143 -10.01 7.22 -2.68
CA PHE A 143 -10.15 5.87 -2.14
C PHE A 143 -10.77 4.87 -3.13
N ILE A 144 -10.83 5.24 -4.40
CA ILE A 144 -11.63 4.52 -5.40
C ILE A 144 -10.82 3.67 -6.37
N ASP A 145 -9.50 3.83 -6.40
CA ASP A 145 -8.62 3.22 -7.41
C ASP A 145 -8.78 1.70 -7.50
N SER A 146 -8.88 1.02 -6.36
CA SER A 146 -9.06 -0.44 -6.31
C SER A 146 -10.34 -0.90 -7.03
N TRP A 147 -11.42 -0.11 -7.02
CA TRP A 147 -12.68 -0.47 -7.69
C TRP A 147 -12.57 -0.41 -9.21
N GLY A 148 -11.75 0.50 -9.72
CA GLY A 148 -11.35 0.53 -11.13
C GLY A 148 -10.43 -0.64 -11.49
N LEU A 149 -9.42 -0.92 -10.65
CA LEU A 149 -8.44 -1.99 -10.85
C LEU A 149 -9.08 -3.40 -10.85
N VAL A 150 -10.12 -3.65 -10.05
CA VAL A 150 -10.84 -4.93 -10.04
C VAL A 150 -11.90 -5.06 -11.14
N SER A 151 -12.04 -4.05 -11.99
CA SER A 151 -13.04 -3.99 -13.07
C SER A 151 -12.41 -3.74 -14.44
N PRO A 152 -11.37 -4.52 -14.87
CA PRO A 152 -10.63 -4.25 -16.10
C PRO A 152 -11.56 -4.28 -17.32
N GLY A 153 -11.55 -3.21 -18.15
CA GLY A 153 -12.33 -3.09 -19.38
C GLY A 153 -13.85 -3.13 -19.17
N ASN A 154 -14.31 -2.94 -17.92
CA ASN A 154 -15.75 -2.95 -17.61
C ASN A 154 -16.14 -1.72 -16.78
N PRO A 155 -16.20 -0.53 -17.42
CA PRO A 155 -16.50 0.71 -16.73
C PRO A 155 -17.91 0.75 -16.11
N GLU A 156 -18.88 -0.01 -16.62
CA GLU A 156 -20.20 -0.13 -16.00
C GLU A 156 -20.13 -0.80 -14.62
N GLN A 157 -19.32 -1.86 -14.47
CA GLN A 157 -19.08 -2.50 -13.19
C GLN A 157 -18.28 -1.58 -12.26
N ALA A 158 -17.24 -0.93 -12.77
CA ALA A 158 -16.45 0.04 -12.01
C ALA A 158 -17.34 1.16 -11.45
N ALA A 159 -18.23 1.72 -12.28
CA ALA A 159 -19.18 2.76 -11.87
C ALA A 159 -20.10 2.28 -10.74
N LYS A 160 -20.70 1.07 -10.89
CA LYS A 160 -21.60 0.49 -9.89
C LYS A 160 -20.89 0.26 -8.56
N LEU A 161 -19.68 -0.30 -8.57
CA LEU A 161 -18.92 -0.56 -7.36
C LEU A 161 -18.45 0.75 -6.70
N ALA A 162 -17.96 1.70 -7.49
CA ALA A 162 -17.53 3.00 -7.03
C ALA A 162 -18.65 3.82 -6.40
N GLU A 163 -19.88 3.77 -6.96
CA GLU A 163 -21.06 4.40 -6.37
C GLU A 163 -21.34 3.86 -4.96
N GLN A 164 -21.29 2.54 -4.79
CA GLN A 164 -21.50 1.91 -3.48
C GLN A 164 -20.41 2.29 -2.47
N ALA A 165 -19.16 2.32 -2.92
CA ALA A 165 -18.02 2.63 -2.06
C ALA A 165 -17.98 4.12 -1.66
N ALA A 166 -17.96 5.02 -2.64
CA ALA A 166 -17.92 6.46 -2.37
C ALA A 166 -19.15 6.95 -1.60
N GLY A 167 -20.32 6.35 -1.84
CA GLY A 167 -21.57 6.71 -1.16
C GLY A 167 -21.57 6.48 0.36
N VAL A 168 -20.62 5.69 0.90
CA VAL A 168 -20.51 5.50 2.36
C VAL A 168 -20.07 6.77 3.06
N THR A 169 -19.16 7.52 2.44
CA THR A 169 -18.49 8.68 3.03
C THR A 169 -18.86 10.00 2.34
N HIS A 170 -19.28 9.95 1.09
CA HIS A 170 -19.51 11.13 0.24
C HIS A 170 -20.89 11.16 -0.41
N GLY A 171 -21.22 12.30 -1.05
CA GLY A 171 -22.44 12.50 -1.81
C GLY A 171 -22.24 13.51 -2.95
N GLY A 172 -23.21 13.62 -3.86
CA GLY A 172 -23.13 14.57 -4.96
C GLY A 172 -21.89 14.42 -5.83
N ASN A 173 -21.16 15.50 -6.08
CA ASN A 173 -19.94 15.48 -6.87
C ASN A 173 -18.82 14.62 -6.25
N GLY A 174 -18.81 14.38 -4.92
CA GLY A 174 -17.91 13.46 -4.27
C GLY A 174 -18.07 12.02 -4.76
N VAL A 175 -19.31 11.55 -4.94
CA VAL A 175 -19.60 10.23 -5.53
C VAL A 175 -19.34 10.24 -7.05
N TYR A 176 -19.73 11.30 -7.76
CA TYR A 176 -19.53 11.37 -9.20
C TYR A 176 -18.04 11.35 -9.58
N GLY A 177 -17.19 12.02 -8.80
CA GLY A 177 -15.73 11.94 -8.97
C GLY A 177 -15.19 10.53 -8.76
N GLY A 178 -15.66 9.83 -7.74
CA GLY A 178 -15.31 8.42 -7.52
C GLY A 178 -15.70 7.53 -8.69
N ILE A 179 -16.92 7.65 -9.19
CA ILE A 179 -17.39 6.92 -10.38
C ILE A 179 -16.51 7.24 -11.59
N TYR A 180 -16.24 8.53 -11.83
CA TYR A 180 -15.45 8.96 -12.98
C TYR A 180 -14.03 8.39 -12.96
N VAL A 181 -13.32 8.50 -11.83
CA VAL A 181 -11.95 7.97 -11.69
C VAL A 181 -11.91 6.46 -11.83
N ALA A 182 -12.83 5.72 -11.19
CA ALA A 182 -12.90 4.26 -11.33
C ALA A 182 -13.17 3.84 -12.79
N CYS A 183 -14.02 4.57 -13.52
CA CYS A 183 -14.26 4.33 -14.94
C CYS A 183 -13.01 4.63 -15.78
N CYS A 184 -12.27 5.72 -15.50
CA CYS A 184 -11.01 6.02 -16.18
C CYS A 184 -9.99 4.89 -16.00
N ILE A 185 -9.82 4.38 -14.77
CA ILE A 185 -8.92 3.25 -14.49
C ILE A 185 -9.37 1.98 -15.23
N SER A 186 -10.66 1.66 -15.18
CA SER A 186 -11.21 0.50 -15.88
C SER A 186 -11.01 0.58 -17.41
N LEU A 187 -11.23 1.75 -18.00
CA LEU A 187 -11.04 1.99 -19.43
C LEU A 187 -9.56 1.93 -19.84
N ALA A 188 -8.63 2.35 -18.97
CA ALA A 188 -7.20 2.35 -19.23
C ALA A 188 -6.61 0.94 -19.49
N PHE A 189 -7.31 -0.13 -19.12
CA PHE A 189 -6.91 -1.49 -19.46
C PHE A 189 -6.99 -1.79 -20.95
N GLU A 190 -7.88 -1.13 -21.69
CA GLU A 190 -8.18 -1.46 -23.09
C GLU A 190 -8.01 -0.27 -24.06
N GLU A 191 -8.26 0.95 -23.61
CA GLU A 191 -8.19 2.14 -24.47
C GLU A 191 -6.73 2.50 -24.80
N LYS A 192 -6.57 3.14 -25.95
CA LYS A 192 -5.26 3.52 -26.50
C LYS A 192 -5.02 5.02 -26.55
N SER A 193 -5.93 5.79 -26.02
CA SER A 193 -5.85 7.25 -25.96
C SER A 193 -6.41 7.74 -24.63
N ILE A 194 -5.65 8.58 -23.95
CA ILE A 194 -6.10 9.24 -22.71
C ILE A 194 -7.34 10.09 -22.99
N ARG A 195 -7.40 10.75 -24.14
CA ARG A 195 -8.57 11.53 -24.52
C ARG A 195 -9.85 10.69 -24.57
N ASP A 196 -9.77 9.50 -25.18
CA ASP A 196 -10.91 8.57 -25.27
C ASP A 196 -11.36 8.10 -23.88
N ILE A 197 -10.40 7.82 -22.97
CA ILE A 197 -10.69 7.44 -21.58
C ILE A 197 -11.52 8.53 -20.91
N LEU A 198 -11.05 9.79 -20.97
CA LEU A 198 -11.72 10.92 -20.34
C LEU A 198 -13.13 11.16 -20.89
N GLU A 199 -13.31 11.07 -22.21
CA GLU A 199 -14.61 11.25 -22.86
C GLU A 199 -15.59 10.12 -22.53
N LYS A 200 -15.13 8.86 -22.55
CA LYS A 200 -15.98 7.69 -22.27
C LYS A 200 -16.40 7.64 -20.81
N ALA A 201 -15.53 8.00 -19.88
CA ALA A 201 -15.85 8.01 -18.46
C ALA A 201 -16.98 9.00 -18.09
N LEU A 202 -17.13 10.09 -18.83
CA LEU A 202 -18.25 11.05 -18.65
C LEU A 202 -19.64 10.42 -18.83
N GLN A 203 -19.75 9.29 -19.54
CA GLN A 203 -21.04 8.63 -19.77
C GLN A 203 -21.63 7.96 -18.52
N TYR A 204 -20.84 7.81 -17.45
CA TYR A 204 -21.20 7.13 -16.21
C TYR A 204 -21.59 8.08 -15.07
N ILE A 205 -21.51 9.39 -15.29
CA ILE A 205 -21.95 10.42 -14.34
C ILE A 205 -23.00 11.32 -14.96
N PRO A 206 -23.83 12.04 -14.16
CA PRO A 206 -24.82 12.97 -14.70
C PRO A 206 -24.18 14.05 -15.59
N ASP A 207 -24.75 14.27 -16.77
CA ASP A 207 -24.21 15.19 -17.78
C ASP A 207 -24.22 16.65 -17.32
N ASP A 208 -25.13 17.01 -16.41
CA ASP A 208 -25.36 18.33 -15.87
C ASP A 208 -24.72 18.56 -14.46
N CYS A 209 -23.98 17.58 -13.94
CA CYS A 209 -23.28 17.77 -12.66
C CYS A 209 -22.03 18.66 -12.81
N GLU A 210 -21.59 19.24 -11.68
CA GLU A 210 -20.44 20.15 -11.66
C GLU A 210 -19.14 19.43 -12.06
N TYR A 211 -18.98 18.16 -11.68
CA TYR A 211 -17.84 17.35 -12.09
C TYR A 211 -17.75 17.18 -13.61
N ALA A 212 -18.86 16.85 -14.27
CA ALA A 212 -18.91 16.76 -15.73
C ALA A 212 -18.64 18.12 -16.39
N ARG A 213 -19.12 19.22 -15.79
CA ARG A 213 -18.89 20.58 -16.27
C ARG A 213 -17.40 20.93 -16.27
N VAL A 214 -16.69 20.64 -15.18
CA VAL A 214 -15.26 20.95 -15.09
C VAL A 214 -14.44 20.11 -16.07
N VAL A 215 -14.71 18.80 -16.17
CA VAL A 215 -14.02 17.93 -17.15
C VAL A 215 -14.17 18.48 -18.56
N LYS A 216 -15.40 18.75 -19.01
CA LYS A 216 -15.69 19.31 -20.35
C LYS A 216 -15.04 20.66 -20.57
N ALA A 217 -14.99 21.53 -19.55
CA ALA A 217 -14.39 22.85 -19.65
C ALA A 217 -12.87 22.77 -19.85
N VAL A 218 -12.17 21.90 -19.11
CA VAL A 218 -10.72 21.72 -19.25
C VAL A 218 -10.39 21.06 -20.60
N MET A 219 -11.16 20.06 -21.03
CA MET A 219 -11.00 19.45 -22.36
C MET A 219 -11.17 20.45 -23.48
N LYS A 220 -12.19 21.31 -23.41
CA LYS A 220 -12.41 22.37 -24.39
C LYS A 220 -11.26 23.38 -24.39
N PHE A 221 -10.75 23.77 -23.22
CA PHE A 221 -9.62 24.70 -23.15
C PHE A 221 -8.38 24.09 -23.80
N HIS A 222 -8.09 22.82 -23.56
CA HIS A 222 -7.00 22.12 -24.22
C HIS A 222 -7.15 22.07 -25.74
N ASP A 223 -8.37 21.86 -26.28
CA ASP A 223 -8.62 21.88 -27.74
C ASP A 223 -8.31 23.24 -28.36
N GLU A 224 -8.53 24.34 -27.63
CA GLU A 224 -8.28 25.69 -28.07
C GLU A 224 -6.83 26.15 -27.80
N HIS A 225 -6.15 25.58 -26.78
CA HIS A 225 -4.82 26.00 -26.30
C HIS A 225 -3.94 24.79 -25.94
N PRO A 226 -3.55 23.92 -26.91
CA PRO A 226 -2.86 22.67 -26.63
C PRO A 226 -1.38 22.79 -26.22
N GLU A 227 -0.76 23.99 -26.36
CA GLU A 227 0.69 24.16 -26.33
C GLU A 227 1.28 24.32 -24.91
N ASN A 228 0.50 24.86 -23.96
CA ASN A 228 1.04 25.25 -22.66
C ASN A 228 0.06 24.92 -21.52
N TRP A 229 0.40 23.92 -20.74
CA TRP A 229 -0.41 23.51 -19.61
C TRP A 229 -0.57 24.61 -18.53
N ARG A 230 0.38 25.55 -18.44
CA ARG A 230 0.30 26.63 -17.45
C ARG A 230 -0.81 27.63 -17.77
N ASP A 231 -1.08 27.87 -19.04
CA ASP A 231 -2.22 28.71 -19.45
C ASP A 231 -3.55 28.04 -19.08
N CYS A 232 -3.60 26.71 -19.19
CA CYS A 232 -4.75 25.93 -18.72
C CYS A 232 -4.87 25.96 -17.19
N PHE A 233 -3.76 25.89 -16.46
CA PHE A 233 -3.78 26.02 -14.99
C PHE A 233 -4.28 27.41 -14.57
N ASP A 234 -3.83 28.49 -15.22
CA ASP A 234 -4.33 29.84 -14.94
C ASP A 234 -5.85 29.93 -15.18
N TYR A 235 -6.34 29.34 -16.28
CA TYR A 235 -7.78 29.23 -16.55
C TYR A 235 -8.52 28.45 -15.44
N ILE A 236 -7.97 27.33 -14.97
CA ILE A 236 -8.54 26.53 -13.86
C ILE A 236 -8.54 27.36 -12.57
N PHE A 237 -7.44 28.02 -12.25
CA PHE A 237 -7.33 28.86 -11.06
C PHE A 237 -8.39 29.95 -11.04
N GLU A 238 -8.61 30.62 -12.18
CA GLU A 238 -9.60 31.70 -12.34
C GLU A 238 -11.06 31.20 -12.28
N ASN A 239 -11.35 29.98 -12.78
CA ASN A 239 -12.73 29.52 -12.95
C ASN A 239 -13.15 28.42 -11.98
N PHE A 240 -12.21 27.60 -11.48
CA PHE A 240 -12.45 26.42 -10.67
C PHE A 240 -11.53 26.33 -9.44
N GLY A 241 -10.86 27.42 -9.06
CA GLY A 241 -9.94 27.45 -7.93
C GLY A 241 -10.62 27.26 -6.57
N TYR A 242 -9.82 27.00 -5.54
CA TYR A 242 -10.27 26.75 -4.17
C TYR A 242 -11.05 27.93 -3.53
N ASP A 243 -10.90 29.15 -4.06
CA ASP A 243 -11.68 30.32 -3.64
C ASP A 243 -13.17 30.25 -4.03
N LYS A 244 -13.55 29.31 -4.90
CA LYS A 244 -14.90 29.13 -5.42
C LYS A 244 -15.63 27.93 -4.84
N TYR A 245 -14.91 26.99 -4.24
CA TYR A 245 -15.48 25.77 -3.68
C TYR A 245 -15.15 25.67 -2.20
N PRO A 246 -16.16 25.47 -1.34
CA PRO A 246 -15.97 25.46 0.10
C PRO A 246 -15.36 24.14 0.60
N GLY A 247 -14.62 24.20 1.70
CA GLY A 247 -14.00 23.04 2.33
C GLY A 247 -12.49 23.08 2.23
N THR A 248 -11.84 22.06 2.79
CA THR A 248 -10.37 21.99 2.88
C THR A 248 -9.76 21.53 1.55
N CYS A 249 -10.36 20.51 0.92
CA CYS A 249 -9.89 19.88 -0.32
C CYS A 249 -11.09 19.46 -1.20
N HIS A 250 -11.80 20.45 -1.76
CA HIS A 250 -12.97 20.19 -2.58
C HIS A 250 -12.61 19.42 -3.85
N ILE A 251 -13.44 18.44 -4.25
CA ILE A 251 -13.18 17.54 -5.35
C ILE A 251 -13.04 18.25 -6.71
N ILE A 252 -13.75 19.36 -6.97
CA ILE A 252 -13.79 20.03 -8.28
C ILE A 252 -12.45 20.67 -8.70
N PRO A 253 -11.76 21.50 -7.86
CA PRO A 253 -10.43 22.02 -8.20
C PRO A 253 -9.44 20.89 -8.50
N ASN A 254 -9.50 19.83 -7.74
CA ASN A 254 -8.61 18.67 -7.84
C ASN A 254 -8.89 17.87 -9.12
N ALA A 255 -10.14 17.61 -9.46
CA ALA A 255 -10.52 17.03 -10.74
C ALA A 255 -9.97 17.85 -11.93
N ALA A 256 -10.06 19.18 -11.87
CA ALA A 256 -9.58 20.04 -12.93
C ALA A 256 -8.09 19.86 -13.23
N VAL A 257 -7.23 19.81 -12.20
CA VAL A 257 -5.78 19.63 -12.39
C VAL A 257 -5.41 18.21 -12.84
N MET A 258 -6.16 17.19 -12.42
CA MET A 258 -5.99 15.83 -12.94
C MET A 258 -6.27 15.77 -14.45
N ILE A 259 -7.39 16.34 -14.91
CA ILE A 259 -7.75 16.37 -16.33
C ILE A 259 -6.72 17.18 -17.14
N LEU A 260 -6.29 18.32 -16.63
CA LEU A 260 -5.21 19.11 -17.22
C LEU A 260 -3.96 18.25 -17.43
N ALA A 261 -3.49 17.59 -16.37
CA ALA A 261 -2.26 16.81 -16.42
C ALA A 261 -2.35 15.66 -17.43
N MET A 262 -3.47 14.93 -17.46
CA MET A 262 -3.69 13.84 -18.41
C MET A 262 -3.75 14.31 -19.86
N LEU A 263 -4.25 15.51 -20.15
CA LEU A 263 -4.31 16.05 -21.49
C LEU A 263 -2.96 16.60 -21.98
N TYR A 264 -2.19 17.26 -21.11
CA TYR A 264 -0.93 17.90 -21.47
C TYR A 264 0.31 17.04 -21.21
N GLY A 265 0.15 15.85 -20.62
CA GLY A 265 1.24 14.91 -20.33
C GLY A 265 1.64 14.04 -21.53
N HIS A 266 1.05 14.27 -22.72
CA HIS A 266 1.41 13.60 -23.98
C HIS A 266 1.39 12.07 -23.92
N GLU A 267 0.51 11.50 -23.08
CA GLU A 267 0.40 10.05 -22.81
C GLU A 267 1.69 9.43 -22.21
N ASP A 268 2.62 10.28 -21.75
CA ASP A 268 3.82 9.86 -21.02
C ASP A 268 3.54 9.86 -19.51
N PHE A 269 3.92 8.78 -18.83
CA PHE A 269 3.71 8.63 -17.39
C PHE A 269 4.42 9.72 -16.60
N SER A 270 5.71 9.94 -16.88
CA SER A 270 6.54 10.90 -16.11
C SER A 270 6.07 12.34 -16.30
N ASP A 271 5.79 12.73 -17.54
CA ASP A 271 5.33 14.08 -17.83
C ASP A 271 3.97 14.35 -17.18
N THR A 272 3.05 13.38 -17.25
CA THR A 272 1.71 13.52 -16.70
C THR A 272 1.72 13.69 -15.19
N ILE A 273 2.44 12.81 -14.44
CA ILE A 273 2.49 12.92 -12.98
C ILE A 273 3.22 14.18 -12.51
N ASN A 274 4.28 14.60 -13.20
CA ASN A 274 5.02 15.82 -12.84
C ASN A 274 4.20 17.09 -13.11
N ILE A 275 3.47 17.17 -14.22
CA ILE A 275 2.57 18.31 -14.51
C ILE A 275 1.49 18.39 -13.43
N CYS A 276 0.86 17.26 -13.06
CA CYS A 276 -0.12 17.21 -12.00
C CYS A 276 0.45 17.73 -10.67
N ASN A 277 1.62 17.24 -10.29
CA ASN A 277 2.31 17.62 -9.07
C ASN A 277 2.67 19.11 -9.00
N MET A 278 3.11 19.67 -10.13
CA MET A 278 3.45 21.10 -10.23
C MET A 278 2.25 22.04 -10.17
N CYS A 279 1.04 21.56 -10.37
CA CYS A 279 -0.18 22.35 -10.15
C CYS A 279 -0.41 22.72 -8.68
N GLY A 280 0.15 21.93 -7.74
CA GLY A 280 -0.05 22.15 -6.31
C GLY A 280 -1.42 21.66 -5.82
N TRP A 281 -1.88 22.23 -4.71
CA TRP A 281 -3.11 21.87 -4.01
C TRP A 281 -2.98 20.52 -3.30
N ASP A 282 -3.89 19.58 -3.54
CA ASP A 282 -3.89 18.26 -2.97
C ASP A 282 -3.07 17.30 -3.86
N THR A 283 -1.77 17.42 -3.74
CA THR A 283 -0.83 16.84 -4.72
C THR A 283 -0.72 15.33 -4.64
N ASP A 284 -0.67 14.72 -3.46
CA ASP A 284 -0.61 13.27 -3.26
C ASP A 284 -1.88 12.59 -3.76
N CYS A 285 -3.03 13.14 -3.42
CA CYS A 285 -4.33 12.71 -3.90
C CYS A 285 -4.42 12.74 -5.43
N ASN A 286 -4.14 13.90 -6.01
CA ASN A 286 -4.28 14.12 -7.46
C ASN A 286 -3.28 13.27 -8.25
N VAL A 287 -2.01 13.27 -7.85
CA VAL A 287 -0.97 12.52 -8.56
C VAL A 287 -1.13 11.01 -8.32
N GLY A 288 -1.66 10.61 -7.16
CA GLY A 288 -2.01 9.21 -6.89
C GLY A 288 -3.05 8.67 -7.87
N ASN A 289 -4.18 9.37 -8.06
CA ASN A 289 -5.19 8.95 -9.05
C ASN A 289 -4.65 8.96 -10.49
N VAL A 290 -3.96 10.03 -10.88
CA VAL A 290 -3.33 10.14 -12.21
C VAL A 290 -2.31 9.02 -12.40
N GLY A 291 -1.49 8.74 -11.39
CA GLY A 291 -0.51 7.65 -11.39
C GLY A 291 -1.15 6.28 -11.60
N THR A 292 -2.31 6.01 -10.98
CA THR A 292 -3.05 4.76 -11.21
C THR A 292 -3.53 4.64 -12.65
N ILE A 293 -4.20 5.67 -13.17
CA ILE A 293 -4.73 5.69 -14.55
C ILE A 293 -3.59 5.50 -15.55
N MET A 294 -2.54 6.30 -15.42
CA MET A 294 -1.38 6.27 -16.33
C MET A 294 -0.57 4.98 -16.20
N GLY A 295 -0.46 4.41 -14.99
CA GLY A 295 0.21 3.14 -14.76
C GLY A 295 -0.50 1.97 -15.47
N VAL A 296 -1.84 1.92 -15.40
CA VAL A 296 -2.63 0.93 -16.16
C VAL A 296 -2.53 1.19 -17.66
N PHE A 297 -2.58 2.44 -18.09
CA PHE A 297 -2.53 2.82 -19.50
C PHE A 297 -1.18 2.48 -20.15
N ALA A 298 -0.09 2.93 -19.56
CA ALA A 298 1.26 2.76 -20.09
C ALA A 298 1.85 1.36 -19.84
N GLY A 299 1.34 0.62 -18.82
CA GLY A 299 1.94 -0.61 -18.35
C GLY A 299 3.28 -0.38 -17.65
N ILE A 300 3.90 -1.45 -17.15
CA ILE A 300 5.13 -1.34 -16.37
C ILE A 300 6.31 -0.80 -17.20
N ASP A 301 6.36 -1.12 -18.48
CA ASP A 301 7.40 -0.65 -19.41
C ASP A 301 7.33 0.86 -19.65
N GLY A 302 6.19 1.49 -19.43
CA GLY A 302 6.00 2.93 -19.54
C GLY A 302 6.41 3.72 -18.28
N ILE A 303 6.79 3.04 -17.20
CA ILE A 303 7.22 3.65 -15.93
C ILE A 303 8.75 3.57 -15.83
N ASP A 304 9.44 4.71 -15.79
CA ASP A 304 10.90 4.76 -15.65
C ASP A 304 11.36 4.10 -14.36
N TYR A 305 12.05 2.96 -14.49
CA TYR A 305 12.49 2.13 -13.38
C TYR A 305 13.43 2.87 -12.42
N ASP A 306 14.50 3.47 -12.94
CA ASP A 306 15.52 4.10 -12.09
C ASP A 306 15.00 5.36 -11.40
N LYS A 307 14.09 6.08 -12.05
CA LYS A 307 13.52 7.32 -11.58
C LYS A 307 12.38 7.11 -10.56
N TRP A 308 11.46 6.18 -10.84
CA TRP A 308 10.22 6.05 -10.09
C TRP A 308 10.10 4.77 -9.27
N VAL A 309 10.47 3.61 -9.84
CA VAL A 309 10.23 2.30 -9.22
C VAL A 309 11.28 1.97 -8.17
N LYS A 310 12.55 2.06 -8.55
CA LYS A 310 13.69 1.71 -7.70
C LYS A 310 13.74 2.47 -6.36
N PRO A 311 13.46 3.79 -6.28
CA PRO A 311 13.44 4.50 -5.01
C PRO A 311 12.34 4.05 -4.04
N ILE A 312 11.22 3.54 -4.55
CA ILE A 312 10.13 2.98 -3.74
C ILE A 312 10.46 1.56 -3.28
N ASN A 313 11.11 0.78 -4.13
CA ASN A 313 11.50 -0.60 -3.85
C ASN A 313 10.31 -1.47 -3.38
N ASP A 314 9.15 -1.33 -4.01
CA ASP A 314 7.88 -2.00 -3.66
C ASP A 314 7.39 -1.80 -2.20
N PHE A 315 8.04 -0.95 -1.43
CA PHE A 315 7.67 -0.74 -0.03
C PHE A 315 6.28 -0.09 0.09
N LEU A 316 5.45 -0.63 0.97
CA LEU A 316 4.14 -0.10 1.31
C LEU A 316 3.85 -0.32 2.79
N ALA A 317 3.51 0.74 3.50
CA ALA A 317 3.00 0.70 4.86
C ALA A 317 1.51 1.05 4.87
N CYS A 318 0.76 0.36 5.73
CA CYS A 318 -0.65 0.62 5.99
C CYS A 318 -0.90 0.87 7.48
N SER A 319 -2.10 1.35 7.82
CA SER A 319 -2.52 1.62 9.19
C SER A 319 -3.97 1.20 9.41
N ASN A 320 -4.23 -0.10 9.50
CA ASN A 320 -5.55 -0.64 9.86
C ASN A 320 -5.48 -1.44 11.17
N VAL A 321 -6.63 -1.85 11.70
CA VAL A 321 -6.73 -2.56 12.97
C VAL A 321 -6.09 -3.95 12.95
N VAL A 322 -5.82 -4.52 11.77
CA VAL A 322 -5.14 -5.81 11.62
C VAL A 322 -3.65 -5.58 11.35
N PRO A 323 -2.78 -5.56 12.39
CA PRO A 323 -1.43 -5.03 12.27
C PRO A 323 -0.49 -5.84 11.37
N SER A 324 -0.79 -7.11 11.11
CA SER A 324 -0.05 -7.95 10.16
C SER A 324 -0.34 -7.60 8.69
N LEU A 325 -1.37 -6.80 8.43
CA LEU A 325 -1.71 -6.27 7.10
C LEU A 325 -1.21 -4.83 6.91
N ASN A 326 -0.40 -4.33 7.82
CA ASN A 326 0.17 -2.98 7.75
C ASN A 326 1.61 -2.97 7.21
N ALA A 327 2.35 -4.08 7.34
CA ALA A 327 3.65 -4.28 6.72
C ALA A 327 3.50 -5.14 5.45
N VAL A 328 3.07 -4.54 4.36
CA VAL A 328 2.83 -5.20 3.07
C VAL A 328 3.82 -4.71 2.00
N ASP A 329 3.61 -5.12 0.76
CA ASP A 329 4.33 -4.59 -0.40
C ASP A 329 3.37 -4.35 -1.57
N ILE A 330 3.86 -3.66 -2.60
CA ILE A 330 3.05 -3.32 -3.77
C ILE A 330 2.56 -4.58 -4.52
N PRO A 331 3.41 -5.62 -4.74
CA PRO A 331 2.97 -6.90 -5.30
C PRO A 331 1.85 -7.58 -4.52
N PHE A 332 1.87 -7.52 -3.18
CA PHE A 332 0.77 -8.03 -2.36
C PHE A 332 -0.54 -7.31 -2.65
N GLY A 333 -0.53 -5.97 -2.70
CA GLY A 333 -1.72 -5.19 -3.02
C GLY A 333 -2.28 -5.52 -4.42
N ALA A 334 -1.41 -5.60 -5.43
CA ALA A 334 -1.78 -5.97 -6.78
C ALA A 334 -2.38 -7.39 -6.86
N SER A 335 -1.78 -8.35 -6.15
CA SER A 335 -2.29 -9.72 -6.03
C SER A 335 -3.65 -9.78 -5.33
N TYR A 336 -3.84 -8.97 -4.31
CA TYR A 336 -5.11 -8.88 -3.60
C TYR A 336 -6.23 -8.35 -4.50
N PHE A 337 -5.97 -7.28 -5.26
CA PHE A 337 -6.93 -6.78 -6.26
C PHE A 337 -7.21 -7.81 -7.34
N ALA A 338 -6.18 -8.51 -7.83
CA ALA A 338 -6.35 -9.54 -8.84
C ALA A 338 -7.25 -10.68 -8.36
N LYS A 339 -7.06 -11.17 -7.14
CA LYS A 339 -7.92 -12.19 -6.53
C LYS A 339 -9.39 -11.75 -6.53
N MET A 340 -9.66 -10.49 -6.12
CA MET A 340 -11.02 -9.94 -6.11
C MET A 340 -11.59 -9.79 -7.53
N ALA A 341 -10.79 -9.39 -8.50
CA ALA A 341 -11.23 -9.29 -9.90
C ALA A 341 -11.65 -10.64 -10.48
N TYR A 342 -10.87 -11.71 -10.25
CA TYR A 342 -11.23 -13.07 -10.68
C TYR A 342 -12.53 -13.53 -10.01
N ALA A 343 -12.70 -13.25 -8.72
CA ALA A 343 -13.94 -13.56 -8.00
C ALA A 343 -15.16 -12.82 -8.59
N LEU A 344 -15.03 -11.52 -8.87
CA LEU A 344 -16.07 -10.70 -9.50
C LEU A 344 -16.40 -11.15 -10.93
N ALA A 345 -15.38 -11.60 -11.68
CA ALA A 345 -15.56 -12.09 -13.04
C ALA A 345 -16.20 -13.50 -13.08
N GLY A 346 -16.11 -14.25 -12.00
CA GLY A 346 -16.45 -15.66 -11.98
C GLY A 346 -15.53 -16.50 -12.87
N GLU A 347 -14.30 -16.06 -13.09
CA GLU A 347 -13.29 -16.74 -13.91
C GLU A 347 -12.31 -17.51 -13.01
N GLU A 348 -11.80 -18.63 -13.53
CA GLU A 348 -10.75 -19.38 -12.84
C GLU A 348 -9.41 -18.63 -12.90
N ILE A 349 -8.69 -18.63 -11.77
CA ILE A 349 -7.35 -18.05 -11.70
C ILE A 349 -6.40 -18.95 -12.52
N PRO A 350 -5.57 -18.38 -13.43
CA PRO A 350 -4.61 -19.17 -14.20
C PRO A 350 -3.66 -19.97 -13.29
N GLU A 351 -3.31 -21.18 -13.72
CA GLU A 351 -2.47 -22.11 -12.93
C GLU A 351 -1.19 -21.47 -12.39
N LYS A 352 -0.53 -20.67 -13.22
CA LYS A 352 0.67 -19.88 -12.84
C LYS A 352 0.46 -19.02 -11.59
N TRP A 353 -0.73 -18.41 -11.43
CA TRP A 353 -1.06 -17.49 -10.35
C TRP A 353 -1.83 -18.14 -9.18
N ASN A 354 -2.25 -19.41 -9.34
CA ASN A 354 -3.13 -20.04 -8.36
C ASN A 354 -2.50 -20.15 -6.96
N THR A 355 -1.27 -20.62 -6.88
CA THR A 355 -0.55 -20.73 -5.59
C THR A 355 -0.35 -19.35 -4.97
N ILE A 356 0.04 -18.35 -5.75
CA ILE A 356 0.26 -16.98 -5.28
C ILE A 356 -1.04 -16.40 -4.72
N LEU A 357 -2.12 -16.39 -5.50
CA LEU A 357 -3.36 -15.70 -5.11
C LEU A 357 -4.18 -16.45 -4.04
N ASN A 358 -4.09 -17.76 -3.94
CA ASN A 358 -4.94 -18.54 -3.04
C ASN A 358 -4.22 -19.13 -1.82
N GLU A 359 -2.92 -19.39 -1.89
CA GLU A 359 -2.21 -20.12 -0.85
C GLU A 359 -1.12 -19.29 -0.15
N ARG A 360 -0.40 -18.43 -0.90
CA ARG A 360 0.79 -17.73 -0.40
C ARG A 360 0.90 -16.31 -0.96
N MET A 361 -0.14 -15.50 -0.80
CA MET A 361 -0.17 -14.14 -1.33
C MET A 361 0.92 -13.23 -0.73
N ASP A 362 1.38 -13.53 0.47
CA ASP A 362 2.45 -12.85 1.21
C ASP A 362 3.86 -13.35 0.86
N SER A 363 3.99 -14.31 -0.08
CA SER A 363 5.30 -14.77 -0.57
C SER A 363 5.98 -13.74 -1.47
N CYS A 364 7.32 -13.76 -1.48
CA CYS A 364 8.10 -13.03 -2.48
C CYS A 364 8.31 -13.92 -3.70
N HIS A 365 7.44 -13.79 -4.67
CA HIS A 365 7.38 -14.65 -5.87
C HIS A 365 8.02 -14.02 -7.12
N PHE A 366 8.27 -12.72 -7.13
CA PHE A 366 8.90 -11.92 -8.18
C PHE A 366 8.26 -11.96 -9.58
N GLU A 367 7.06 -12.53 -9.74
CA GLU A 367 6.40 -12.73 -11.04
C GLU A 367 5.93 -11.42 -11.71
N TYR A 368 5.75 -10.35 -10.96
CA TYR A 368 5.52 -9.03 -11.55
C TYR A 368 6.84 -8.46 -12.07
N PRO A 369 6.92 -8.02 -13.35
CA PRO A 369 8.12 -7.39 -13.88
C PRO A 369 8.55 -6.20 -13.00
N THR A 370 9.85 -6.06 -12.76
CA THR A 370 10.47 -5.05 -11.90
C THR A 370 10.27 -5.22 -10.39
N SER A 371 9.39 -6.11 -9.94
CA SER A 371 9.08 -6.26 -8.51
C SER A 371 10.28 -6.77 -7.70
N THR A 372 10.44 -6.23 -6.50
CA THR A 372 11.49 -6.60 -5.55
C THR A 372 10.93 -7.13 -4.23
N HIS A 373 9.61 -7.04 -4.00
CA HIS A 373 8.95 -7.34 -2.74
C HIS A 373 9.62 -6.66 -1.53
N ALA A 374 10.10 -5.44 -1.71
CA ALA A 374 10.83 -4.66 -0.71
C ALA A 374 12.11 -5.34 -0.16
N ILE A 375 12.74 -6.22 -0.94
CA ILE A 375 14.06 -6.79 -0.59
C ILE A 375 15.09 -5.67 -0.55
N ARG A 376 15.90 -5.66 0.48
CA ARG A 376 16.95 -4.67 0.77
C ARG A 376 18.30 -5.34 0.87
N SER A 377 19.35 -4.52 0.88
CA SER A 377 20.72 -4.99 1.08
C SER A 377 21.42 -4.21 2.20
N CYS A 378 22.32 -4.90 2.89
CA CYS A 378 23.31 -4.33 3.78
C CYS A 378 24.66 -5.00 3.50
N SER A 379 25.60 -4.24 2.96
CA SER A 379 26.88 -4.76 2.52
C SER A 379 27.99 -3.71 2.71
N PRO A 380 29.24 -4.13 2.91
CA PRO A 380 30.38 -3.23 2.90
C PRO A 380 30.64 -2.54 1.55
N GLY A 381 30.29 -3.21 0.43
CA GLY A 381 30.45 -2.70 -0.92
C GLY A 381 29.14 -2.51 -1.67
N ASP A 382 29.25 -2.14 -2.94
CA ASP A 382 28.09 -1.89 -3.81
C ASP A 382 27.23 -3.14 -3.97
N CYS A 383 25.92 -2.94 -3.91
CA CYS A 383 24.93 -3.99 -4.11
C CYS A 383 23.95 -3.63 -5.22
N HIS A 384 23.53 -4.65 -5.96
CA HIS A 384 22.48 -4.53 -6.96
C HIS A 384 21.43 -5.61 -6.74
N ILE A 385 20.17 -5.19 -6.81
CA ILE A 385 18.98 -6.03 -6.73
C ILE A 385 18.19 -5.79 -8.00
N ARG A 386 17.90 -6.86 -8.77
CA ARG A 386 17.20 -6.73 -10.04
C ARG A 386 16.27 -7.91 -10.28
N ASN A 387 15.01 -7.61 -10.54
CA ASN A 387 14.05 -8.59 -11.05
C ASN A 387 14.44 -9.00 -12.48
N THR A 388 14.37 -10.29 -12.79
CA THR A 388 14.84 -10.81 -14.09
C THR A 388 14.09 -12.09 -14.49
N ASP A 389 14.04 -12.36 -15.78
CA ASP A 389 13.57 -13.58 -16.43
C ASP A 389 14.72 -14.49 -16.92
N GLU A 390 15.98 -14.19 -16.56
CA GLU A 390 17.14 -15.00 -16.94
C GLU A 390 17.07 -16.40 -16.33
N GLN A 391 16.57 -16.53 -15.11
CA GLN A 391 16.42 -17.77 -14.36
C GLN A 391 15.20 -17.66 -13.43
N ALA A 392 14.48 -18.75 -13.19
CA ALA A 392 13.42 -18.87 -12.19
C ALA A 392 13.43 -20.26 -11.55
N TYR A 393 13.08 -20.35 -10.29
CA TYR A 393 12.82 -21.63 -9.60
C TYR A 393 11.38 -22.05 -9.78
N THR A 394 10.47 -21.11 -9.58
CA THR A 394 9.03 -21.24 -9.87
C THR A 394 8.63 -20.15 -10.86
N GLY A 395 7.57 -20.38 -11.63
CA GLY A 395 7.06 -19.39 -12.57
C GLY A 395 8.03 -19.01 -13.68
N GLU A 396 8.23 -17.72 -13.93
CA GLU A 396 9.01 -17.19 -15.06
C GLU A 396 10.09 -16.20 -14.63
N ARG A 397 10.09 -15.72 -13.38
CA ARG A 397 10.96 -14.64 -12.92
C ARG A 397 11.57 -14.93 -11.54
N SER A 398 12.67 -14.26 -11.25
CA SER A 398 13.34 -14.30 -9.95
C SER A 398 14.03 -12.98 -9.65
N LEU A 399 14.67 -12.86 -8.50
CA LEU A 399 15.45 -11.70 -8.10
C LEU A 399 16.94 -12.00 -8.15
N LYS A 400 17.68 -11.30 -9.02
CA LYS A 400 19.13 -11.36 -9.09
C LYS A 400 19.76 -10.42 -8.07
N LEU A 401 20.64 -10.96 -7.24
CA LEU A 401 21.40 -10.27 -6.20
C LEU A 401 22.88 -10.28 -6.60
N THR A 402 23.51 -9.11 -6.50
CA THR A 402 24.97 -8.99 -6.72
C THR A 402 25.57 -8.05 -5.68
N ALA A 403 26.73 -8.40 -5.13
CA ALA A 403 27.48 -7.53 -4.26
C ALA A 403 28.96 -7.56 -4.60
N VAL A 404 29.63 -6.41 -4.52
CA VAL A 404 31.08 -6.30 -4.55
C VAL A 404 31.60 -6.48 -3.12
N THR A 405 32.43 -7.50 -2.88
CA THR A 405 32.88 -7.82 -1.52
C THR A 405 34.32 -8.31 -1.49
N ALA A 406 35.00 -8.12 -0.37
CA ALA A 406 36.30 -8.76 -0.12
C ALA A 406 36.09 -10.23 0.31
N SER A 407 37.12 -11.06 0.11
CA SER A 407 37.07 -12.46 0.51
C SER A 407 36.80 -12.62 2.00
N GLY A 408 35.72 -13.31 2.33
CA GLY A 408 35.24 -13.54 3.71
C GLY A 408 34.28 -12.50 4.25
N GLU A 409 34.05 -11.40 3.55
CA GLU A 409 33.03 -10.43 3.92
C GLU A 409 31.63 -10.93 3.54
N GLU A 410 30.64 -10.52 4.33
CA GLU A 410 29.25 -10.93 4.17
C GLU A 410 28.40 -9.77 3.68
N SER A 411 27.56 -10.05 2.68
CA SER A 411 26.54 -9.15 2.16
C SER A 411 25.16 -9.73 2.45
N PHE A 412 24.34 -8.96 3.11
CA PHE A 412 23.00 -9.37 3.52
C PHE A 412 21.95 -8.85 2.55
N PHE A 413 21.07 -9.73 2.09
CA PHE A 413 19.89 -9.37 1.30
C PHE A 413 18.65 -9.90 2.03
N TYR A 414 17.70 -9.02 2.33
CA TYR A 414 16.62 -9.35 3.27
C TYR A 414 15.31 -8.63 2.98
N LYS A 415 14.20 -9.29 3.34
CA LYS A 415 12.92 -8.66 3.57
C LYS A 415 12.83 -8.26 5.04
N GLN A 416 12.53 -6.99 5.29
CA GLN A 416 12.19 -6.54 6.64
C GLN A 416 10.78 -7.03 6.98
N THR A 417 10.61 -7.69 8.12
CA THR A 417 9.37 -8.36 8.54
C THR A 417 8.71 -7.72 9.75
N TYR A 418 9.31 -6.68 10.28
CA TYR A 418 8.76 -5.81 11.32
C TYR A 418 9.33 -4.40 11.18
N TYR A 419 8.50 -3.42 11.42
CA TYR A 419 8.85 -2.00 11.37
C TYR A 419 8.50 -1.30 12.68
N SER A 420 9.30 -0.28 13.03
CA SER A 420 9.10 0.65 14.15
C SER A 420 9.13 2.08 13.62
N SER A 421 8.79 3.06 14.47
CA SER A 421 8.85 4.48 14.09
C SER A 421 10.24 4.93 13.64
N GLU A 422 11.31 4.30 14.13
CA GLU A 422 12.69 4.61 13.76
C GLU A 422 13.05 4.21 12.32
N ASP A 423 12.24 3.34 11.71
CA ASP A 423 12.43 2.90 10.32
C ASP A 423 11.89 3.89 9.29
N PHE A 424 11.15 4.91 9.72
CA PHE A 424 10.44 5.85 8.84
C PHE A 424 11.06 7.25 8.89
N ASP A 425 11.04 7.91 7.75
CA ASP A 425 11.49 9.31 7.59
C ASP A 425 10.34 10.29 7.84
N ASP A 426 9.10 9.83 7.79
CA ASP A 426 7.89 10.58 8.06
C ASP A 426 7.02 9.80 9.05
N SER A 427 6.39 10.50 9.99
CA SER A 427 5.57 9.92 11.06
C SER A 427 4.06 10.19 10.90
N ARG A 428 3.60 10.48 9.69
CA ARG A 428 2.18 10.68 9.43
C ARG A 428 1.39 9.41 9.72
N TYR A 429 0.17 9.57 10.19
CA TYR A 429 -0.84 8.52 10.35
C TYR A 429 -0.49 7.36 11.30
N ASP A 430 0.52 7.49 12.15
CA ASP A 430 0.86 6.57 13.25
C ASP A 430 0.50 5.10 12.98
N PRO A 431 1.19 4.38 12.05
CA PRO A 431 0.82 3.00 11.72
C PRO A 431 1.16 2.04 12.86
N PHE A 432 0.41 0.94 12.93
CA PHE A 432 0.72 -0.18 13.83
C PHE A 432 1.31 -1.32 13.03
N PHE A 433 2.30 -2.01 13.57
CA PHE A 433 2.85 -3.20 12.93
C PHE A 433 2.83 -4.40 13.88
N ALA A 434 2.50 -5.56 13.33
CA ALA A 434 2.85 -6.85 13.90
C ALA A 434 3.88 -7.54 13.01
N PRO A 435 4.78 -8.35 13.57
CA PRO A 435 5.71 -9.11 12.77
C PRO A 435 5.01 -9.99 11.74
N LEU A 436 5.58 -10.14 10.55
CA LEU A 436 5.11 -11.11 9.55
C LEU A 436 5.58 -12.53 9.88
N VAL A 437 6.71 -12.64 10.58
CA VAL A 437 7.34 -13.92 10.92
C VAL A 437 7.64 -13.97 12.41
N TYR A 438 7.41 -15.14 13.00
CA TYR A 438 7.56 -15.36 14.43
C TYR A 438 8.47 -16.56 14.74
N PRO A 439 9.11 -16.60 15.93
CA PRO A 439 9.75 -17.81 16.42
C PRO A 439 8.80 -19.02 16.36
N GLY A 440 9.32 -20.19 16.07
CA GLY A 440 8.54 -21.41 15.88
C GLY A 440 8.09 -21.67 14.43
N GLN A 441 8.05 -20.66 13.56
CA GLN A 441 7.74 -20.82 12.13
C GLN A 441 8.96 -21.30 11.33
N THR A 442 8.76 -21.66 10.08
CA THR A 442 9.79 -22.06 9.12
C THR A 442 9.84 -21.03 8.00
N VAL A 443 11.04 -20.59 7.65
CA VAL A 443 11.30 -19.75 6.47
C VAL A 443 11.81 -20.66 5.36
N HIS A 444 11.28 -20.48 4.16
CA HIS A 444 11.65 -21.17 2.92
C HIS A 444 12.21 -20.16 1.92
N LEU A 445 13.26 -20.52 1.22
CA LEU A 445 13.91 -19.70 0.19
C LEU A 445 14.57 -20.59 -0.84
N SER A 446 14.28 -20.38 -2.10
CA SER A 446 15.05 -20.96 -3.19
C SER A 446 16.18 -20.03 -3.60
N VAL A 447 17.40 -20.55 -3.68
CA VAL A 447 18.58 -19.77 -4.05
C VAL A 447 19.48 -20.51 -5.03
N MET A 448 19.97 -19.82 -6.04
CA MET A 448 20.97 -20.32 -7.00
C MET A 448 22.21 -19.42 -6.92
N PRO A 449 23.20 -19.75 -6.08
CA PRO A 449 24.44 -18.99 -6.02
C PRO A 449 25.30 -19.32 -7.23
N LEU A 450 25.84 -18.27 -7.87
CA LEU A 450 26.60 -18.42 -9.12
C LEU A 450 28.06 -18.80 -8.87
N PRO A 451 28.66 -19.67 -9.68
CA PRO A 451 30.07 -19.90 -9.63
C PRO A 451 30.83 -18.64 -10.09
N GLY A 452 31.82 -18.22 -9.32
CA GLY A 452 32.71 -17.11 -9.68
C GLY A 452 34.08 -17.64 -10.09
N GLU A 453 34.70 -17.02 -11.09
CA GLU A 453 36.03 -17.42 -11.56
C GLU A 453 37.14 -17.12 -10.55
N GLU A 454 37.12 -15.93 -9.97
CA GLU A 454 38.12 -15.47 -9.00
C GLU A 454 37.68 -15.64 -7.56
N MET A 455 36.37 -15.58 -7.32
CA MET A 455 35.77 -15.66 -5.99
C MET A 455 34.58 -16.62 -6.01
N ALA A 456 34.64 -17.71 -5.24
CA ALA A 456 33.56 -18.66 -5.13
C ALA A 456 32.45 -18.07 -4.24
N THR A 457 31.25 -17.92 -4.78
CA THR A 457 30.07 -17.47 -4.04
C THR A 457 29.58 -18.56 -3.09
N THR A 458 29.12 -18.18 -1.90
CA THR A 458 28.30 -19.00 -1.02
C THR A 458 27.06 -18.25 -0.64
N ALA A 459 25.93 -18.95 -0.46
CA ALA A 459 24.68 -18.40 0.01
C ALA A 459 24.25 -19.10 1.30
N GLN A 460 23.72 -18.35 2.27
CA GLN A 460 23.25 -18.90 3.56
C GLN A 460 21.94 -18.24 3.95
N ILE A 461 20.89 -19.04 4.15
CA ILE A 461 19.61 -18.53 4.69
C ILE A 461 19.79 -18.06 6.13
N TYR A 462 19.13 -16.96 6.50
CA TYR A 462 19.17 -16.44 7.86
C TYR A 462 17.87 -15.73 8.26
N VAL A 463 17.69 -15.57 9.57
CA VAL A 463 16.74 -14.63 10.17
C VAL A 463 17.42 -13.81 11.26
N LYS A 464 16.88 -12.64 11.57
CA LYS A 464 17.37 -11.76 12.63
C LYS A 464 16.28 -11.55 13.68
N ASN A 465 16.60 -11.77 14.93
CA ASN A 465 15.73 -11.41 16.05
C ASN A 465 15.85 -9.90 16.32
N GLY A 466 14.76 -9.17 16.14
CA GLY A 466 14.74 -7.71 16.29
C GLY A 466 14.94 -7.22 17.72
N ALA A 467 14.56 -8.00 18.72
CA ALA A 467 14.72 -7.63 20.12
C ALA A 467 16.15 -7.83 20.65
N THR A 468 16.87 -8.84 20.13
CA THR A 468 18.22 -9.18 20.60
C THR A 468 19.33 -8.81 19.62
N GLY A 469 18.99 -8.55 18.36
CA GLY A 469 19.95 -8.37 17.26
C GLY A 469 20.64 -9.68 16.82
N GLU A 470 20.28 -10.84 17.38
CA GLU A 470 20.88 -12.12 17.05
C GLU A 470 20.56 -12.55 15.62
N ILE A 471 21.60 -12.94 14.87
CA ILE A 471 21.50 -13.51 13.53
C ILE A 471 21.50 -15.02 13.66
N ILE A 472 20.36 -15.65 13.39
CA ILE A 472 20.20 -17.10 13.40
C ILE A 472 20.43 -17.57 11.95
N ARG A 473 21.42 -18.46 11.77
CA ARG A 473 21.87 -18.92 10.45
C ARG A 473 21.38 -20.33 10.19
N GLY A 474 20.85 -20.53 8.99
CA GLY A 474 20.47 -21.87 8.51
C GLY A 474 21.55 -22.50 7.61
N GLU A 475 21.12 -23.33 6.69
CA GLU A 475 21.98 -24.04 5.75
C GLU A 475 22.78 -23.08 4.86
N LYS A 476 24.03 -23.47 4.57
CA LYS A 476 24.94 -22.75 3.66
C LYS A 476 25.22 -23.60 2.44
N VAL A 477 25.02 -23.06 1.26
CA VAL A 477 25.26 -23.69 -0.04
C VAL A 477 26.36 -22.98 -0.81
N LYS A 478 27.01 -23.71 -1.75
CA LYS A 478 28.10 -23.19 -2.58
C LYS A 478 27.57 -22.78 -3.93
N GLY A 479 28.27 -21.86 -4.56
CA GLY A 479 28.02 -21.39 -5.92
C GLY A 479 28.37 -22.44 -6.97
N ASP A 480 27.43 -23.28 -7.32
CA ASP A 480 27.50 -24.32 -8.36
C ASP A 480 26.62 -23.99 -9.58
N GLY A 481 25.84 -22.92 -9.51
CA GLY A 481 24.92 -22.52 -10.57
C GLY A 481 23.61 -23.34 -10.61
N GLU A 482 23.32 -24.09 -9.54
CA GLU A 482 22.10 -24.89 -9.43
C GLU A 482 21.16 -24.29 -8.37
N TRP A 483 19.85 -24.56 -8.51
CA TRP A 483 18.86 -24.14 -7.53
C TRP A 483 18.87 -25.03 -6.28
N HIS A 484 18.91 -24.42 -5.10
CA HIS A 484 18.81 -25.04 -3.81
C HIS A 484 17.57 -24.53 -3.07
N ALA A 485 16.62 -25.41 -2.76
CA ALA A 485 15.48 -25.09 -1.92
C ALA A 485 15.88 -25.22 -0.44
N LEU A 486 16.06 -24.11 0.22
CA LEU A 486 16.46 -24.04 1.63
C LEU A 486 15.24 -23.88 2.53
N SER A 487 15.29 -24.53 3.70
CA SER A 487 14.27 -24.38 4.74
C SER A 487 14.94 -24.21 6.09
N MET A 488 14.46 -23.26 6.87
CA MET A 488 15.03 -22.96 8.17
C MET A 488 13.93 -22.85 9.23
N LYS A 489 13.91 -23.80 10.17
CA LYS A 489 13.06 -23.74 11.36
C LYS A 489 13.61 -22.72 12.34
N ILE A 490 12.82 -21.69 12.66
CA ILE A 490 13.17 -20.70 13.69
C ILE A 490 12.95 -21.34 15.06
N PRO A 491 13.92 -21.31 15.98
CA PRO A 491 13.73 -21.86 17.32
C PRO A 491 12.53 -21.25 18.04
N GLY A 492 11.66 -22.09 18.60
CA GLY A 492 10.47 -21.67 19.35
C GLY A 492 10.75 -21.19 20.76
N GLY A 493 9.74 -20.62 21.42
CA GLY A 493 9.78 -20.17 22.82
C GLY A 493 10.68 -18.96 23.09
N GLN A 494 11.20 -18.32 22.04
CA GLN A 494 12.06 -17.15 22.16
C GLN A 494 11.25 -15.89 22.47
N THR A 495 11.91 -14.95 23.15
CA THR A 495 11.43 -13.59 23.34
C THR A 495 11.78 -12.74 22.15
N GLY A 496 10.85 -11.88 21.73
CA GLY A 496 11.04 -10.94 20.64
C GLY A 496 10.39 -11.40 19.34
N HIS A 497 10.63 -10.64 18.30
CA HIS A 497 10.10 -10.82 16.95
C HIS A 497 11.23 -11.06 15.94
N ILE A 498 10.89 -11.58 14.80
CA ILE A 498 11.81 -11.64 13.68
C ILE A 498 11.68 -10.33 12.89
N SER A 499 12.78 -9.60 12.77
CA SER A 499 12.82 -8.31 12.04
C SER A 499 13.28 -8.42 10.61
N GLU A 500 14.04 -9.48 10.28
CA GLU A 500 14.57 -9.71 8.94
C GLU A 500 14.58 -11.20 8.61
N VAL A 501 14.27 -11.52 7.36
CA VAL A 501 14.47 -12.84 6.75
C VAL A 501 15.17 -12.69 5.41
N GLY A 502 16.13 -13.56 5.08
CA GLY A 502 16.85 -13.40 3.82
C GLY A 502 18.03 -14.34 3.61
N VAL A 503 18.96 -13.88 2.79
CA VAL A 503 20.16 -14.63 2.42
C VAL A 503 21.43 -13.80 2.61
N ILE A 504 22.47 -14.45 3.12
CA ILE A 504 23.83 -13.90 3.19
C ILE A 504 24.62 -14.44 2.03
N LEU A 505 25.16 -13.54 1.19
CA LEU A 505 26.15 -13.90 0.18
C LEU A 505 27.56 -13.61 0.73
N CYS A 506 28.48 -14.51 0.46
CA CYS A 506 29.88 -14.36 0.86
C CYS A 506 30.79 -14.93 -0.22
N GLY A 507 31.84 -14.19 -0.55
CA GLY A 507 32.86 -14.62 -1.48
C GLY A 507 34.01 -15.29 -0.76
N VAL A 508 34.54 -16.37 -1.33
CA VAL A 508 35.73 -17.06 -0.83
C VAL A 508 36.79 -17.17 -1.94
N ALA A 509 37.92 -16.53 -1.71
CA ALA A 509 39.07 -16.58 -2.64
C ALA A 509 40.34 -17.07 -1.92
N LYS A 510 41.33 -17.49 -2.72
CA LYS A 510 42.67 -17.76 -2.20
C LYS A 510 43.46 -16.45 -2.10
N GLY A 511 43.67 -15.99 -0.85
CA GLY A 511 44.36 -14.72 -0.57
C GLY A 511 43.40 -13.53 -0.48
N PHE A 512 43.99 -12.33 -0.47
CA PHE A 512 43.21 -11.09 -0.51
C PHE A 512 42.71 -10.83 -1.93
N ALA A 513 41.41 -10.85 -2.11
CA ALA A 513 40.76 -10.54 -3.39
C ALA A 513 39.44 -9.78 -3.10
N MET A 514 39.11 -8.88 -3.98
CA MET A 514 37.78 -8.28 -4.08
C MET A 514 37.14 -8.75 -5.38
N GLY A 515 35.86 -9.00 -5.39
CA GLY A 515 35.16 -9.44 -6.58
C GLY A 515 33.65 -9.51 -6.35
N ASP A 516 32.94 -9.82 -7.41
CA ASP A 516 31.50 -9.95 -7.41
C ASP A 516 31.06 -11.30 -6.85
N VAL A 517 30.10 -11.29 -5.98
CA VAL A 517 29.30 -12.45 -5.58
C VAL A 517 27.88 -12.26 -6.08
N SER A 518 27.30 -13.29 -6.67
CA SER A 518 25.97 -13.19 -7.26
C SER A 518 25.15 -14.45 -7.01
N ALA A 519 23.83 -14.26 -6.84
CA ALA A 519 22.87 -15.34 -6.74
C ALA A 519 21.52 -14.89 -7.32
N TYR A 520 20.70 -15.86 -7.72
CA TYR A 520 19.28 -15.65 -7.90
C TYR A 520 18.54 -16.16 -6.66
N ILE A 521 17.50 -15.46 -6.25
CA ILE A 521 16.56 -15.94 -5.21
C ILE A 521 15.15 -15.95 -5.75
N ASP A 522 14.36 -16.90 -5.25
CA ASP A 522 12.97 -17.06 -5.63
C ASP A 522 12.19 -17.73 -4.48
N ASP A 523 10.86 -17.65 -4.53
CA ASP A 523 9.94 -18.36 -3.66
C ASP A 523 10.28 -18.23 -2.16
N LEU A 524 10.50 -16.98 -1.70
CA LEU A 524 10.68 -16.69 -0.28
C LEU A 524 9.31 -16.64 0.40
N TYR A 525 9.05 -17.55 1.33
CA TYR A 525 7.82 -17.58 2.10
C TYR A 525 8.06 -18.19 3.50
N PHE A 526 7.05 -18.11 4.34
CA PHE A 526 7.09 -18.67 5.70
C PHE A 526 5.79 -19.37 6.06
N ASP A 527 5.92 -20.44 6.83
CA ASP A 527 4.79 -21.25 7.26
C ASP A 527 4.98 -21.80 8.68
N GLY A 528 4.05 -22.65 9.11
CA GLY A 528 4.10 -23.32 10.39
C GLY A 528 3.53 -22.49 11.54
N ASN A 529 3.57 -23.08 12.73
CA ASN A 529 2.93 -22.53 13.92
C ASN A 529 3.89 -21.63 14.70
N PRO A 530 3.46 -20.41 15.10
CA PRO A 530 4.25 -19.55 15.98
C PRO A 530 4.38 -20.17 17.38
N ASP A 531 5.54 -19.95 17.99
CA ASP A 531 5.81 -20.28 19.39
C ASP A 531 6.74 -19.21 19.98
N TYR A 532 6.18 -18.17 20.56
CA TYR A 532 6.92 -16.99 21.01
C TYR A 532 6.40 -16.44 22.34
N ARG A 533 7.16 -15.53 22.94
CA ARG A 533 6.82 -14.81 24.16
C ARG A 533 6.92 -13.32 23.98
N LEU A 534 6.00 -12.58 24.61
CA LEU A 534 6.09 -11.14 24.77
C LEU A 534 6.43 -10.82 26.23
N GLU A 535 7.56 -10.17 26.46
CA GLU A 535 8.04 -9.74 27.77
C GLU A 535 7.97 -8.22 27.84
N PHE A 536 6.86 -7.69 28.33
CA PHE A 536 6.61 -6.24 28.37
C PHE A 536 7.68 -5.45 29.11
N GLY A 537 8.35 -6.06 30.10
CA GLY A 537 9.48 -5.42 30.82
C GLY A 537 10.74 -5.20 29.98
N ARG A 538 10.80 -5.74 28.77
CA ARG A 538 11.89 -5.56 27.80
C ARG A 538 11.50 -4.74 26.58
N MET A 539 10.22 -4.43 26.44
CA MET A 539 9.71 -3.62 25.32
C MET A 539 9.91 -2.13 25.64
N GLN A 540 10.23 -1.36 24.61
CA GLN A 540 10.22 0.10 24.68
C GLN A 540 8.99 0.60 23.93
N PRO A 541 8.37 1.70 24.35
CA PRO A 541 7.30 2.32 23.59
C PRO A 541 7.79 2.73 22.20
N ASP A 542 6.91 2.56 21.22
CA ASP A 542 7.12 3.07 19.87
C ASP A 542 6.58 4.51 19.79
N SER A 543 7.38 5.47 19.36
CA SER A 543 7.03 6.89 19.39
C SER A 543 6.93 7.44 17.98
N TRP A 544 5.73 7.42 17.40
CA TRP A 544 5.44 7.97 16.07
C TRP A 544 5.40 9.50 16.07
N HIS A 545 4.93 10.08 17.17
CA HIS A 545 4.85 11.51 17.38
C HIS A 545 5.25 11.84 18.82
N VAL A 546 5.69 13.07 19.09
CA VAL A 546 6.09 13.52 20.44
C VAL A 546 5.01 13.33 21.50
N THR A 547 3.75 13.26 21.10
CA THR A 547 2.59 13.07 21.98
C THR A 547 1.97 11.69 21.91
N HIS A 548 2.41 10.83 20.97
CA HIS A 548 1.85 9.52 20.74
C HIS A 548 2.88 8.44 21.02
N GLN A 549 2.61 7.61 22.02
CA GLN A 549 3.38 6.42 22.32
C GLN A 549 2.49 5.19 22.11
N GLU A 550 3.00 4.26 21.33
CA GLU A 550 2.32 3.02 21.01
C GLU A 550 3.05 1.82 21.62
N VAL A 551 2.31 0.75 21.84
CA VAL A 551 2.88 -0.51 22.33
C VAL A 551 3.30 -1.34 21.12
N PRO A 552 4.61 -1.62 20.94
CA PRO A 552 5.09 -2.38 19.79
C PRO A 552 4.35 -3.70 19.58
N GLN A 553 4.11 -4.08 18.34
CA GLN A 553 3.43 -5.30 17.92
C GLN A 553 1.92 -5.35 18.22
N PHE A 554 1.34 -4.28 18.72
CA PHE A 554 -0.10 -4.20 19.01
C PHE A 554 -0.74 -3.04 18.23
N ALA A 555 -1.89 -3.29 17.63
CA ALA A 555 -2.78 -2.25 17.14
C ALA A 555 -3.78 -1.88 18.24
N LYS A 556 -3.82 -0.61 18.61
CA LYS A 556 -4.80 -0.10 19.57
C LYS A 556 -6.09 0.25 18.84
N LEU A 557 -7.17 -0.41 19.22
CA LEU A 557 -8.49 -0.05 18.71
C LEU A 557 -9.16 1.00 19.59
N LYS A 558 -9.11 0.83 20.91
CA LYS A 558 -9.81 1.72 21.84
C LYS A 558 -9.15 1.74 23.22
N GLY A 559 -9.35 2.85 23.94
CA GLY A 559 -8.85 3.03 25.30
C GLY A 559 -7.42 3.57 25.36
N HIS A 560 -6.86 3.57 26.56
CA HIS A 560 -5.50 3.99 26.81
C HIS A 560 -4.62 2.78 27.14
N SER A 561 -3.50 2.64 26.43
CA SER A 561 -2.54 1.56 26.62
C SER A 561 -1.13 2.12 26.77
N TYR A 562 -0.35 1.55 27.68
CA TYR A 562 1.04 1.96 27.89
C TYR A 562 1.86 0.84 28.56
N LEU A 563 3.17 0.92 28.40
CA LEU A 563 4.12 0.05 29.09
C LEU A 563 4.55 0.71 30.41
N ASP A 564 4.36 0.01 31.54
CA ASP A 564 4.71 0.51 32.88
C ASP A 564 6.00 -0.13 33.46
N GLY A 565 6.89 -0.57 32.58
CA GLY A 565 8.16 -1.18 32.90
C GLY A 565 8.13 -2.68 33.16
N GLN A 566 6.98 -3.29 33.46
CA GLN A 566 6.79 -4.74 33.60
C GLN A 566 5.53 -5.26 32.95
N TYR A 567 4.55 -4.42 32.73
CA TYR A 567 3.22 -4.78 32.30
C TYR A 567 2.80 -3.94 31.09
N LEU A 568 1.93 -4.53 30.28
CA LEU A 568 1.05 -3.79 29.39
C LEU A 568 -0.18 -3.36 30.21
N SER A 569 -0.34 -2.07 30.44
CA SER A 569 -1.46 -1.51 31.17
C SER A 569 -2.54 -1.02 30.22
N LEU A 570 -3.78 -1.44 30.45
CA LEU A 570 -4.97 -1.02 29.68
C LEU A 570 -5.96 -0.31 30.60
N SER A 571 -6.43 0.86 30.21
CA SER A 571 -7.41 1.62 30.96
C SER A 571 -8.30 2.49 30.08
N CYS A 572 -9.58 2.60 30.44
CA CYS A 572 -10.50 3.59 29.88
C CYS A 572 -11.80 3.65 30.69
N ALA A 573 -12.70 4.55 30.32
CA ALA A 573 -13.99 4.74 31.01
C ALA A 573 -15.00 3.62 30.72
N ASP A 574 -14.99 3.04 29.50
CA ASP A 574 -15.87 1.94 29.08
C ASP A 574 -15.10 0.66 28.80
N PHE A 575 -14.21 0.59 27.80
CA PHE A 575 -13.35 -0.57 27.59
C PHE A 575 -12.06 -0.18 26.84
N ALA A 576 -11.03 -1.03 26.93
CA ALA A 576 -9.79 -0.91 26.18
C ALA A 576 -9.58 -2.18 25.36
N GLU A 577 -9.14 -2.00 24.12
CA GLU A 577 -9.01 -3.08 23.15
C GLU A 577 -7.76 -2.90 22.29
N MET A 578 -6.99 -3.99 22.14
CA MET A 578 -5.78 -4.05 21.34
C MET A 578 -5.71 -5.38 20.59
N TYR A 579 -5.12 -5.36 19.42
CA TYR A 579 -4.89 -6.53 18.57
C TYR A 579 -3.41 -6.78 18.36
N THR A 580 -3.03 -8.06 18.31
CA THR A 580 -1.69 -8.51 17.93
C THR A 580 -1.78 -9.88 17.26
N GLY A 581 -0.73 -10.28 16.57
CA GLY A 581 -0.66 -11.57 15.88
C GLY A 581 -0.85 -11.43 14.37
N HIS A 582 -1.07 -12.54 13.70
CA HIS A 582 -1.17 -12.60 12.25
C HIS A 582 -2.57 -13.01 11.79
N HIS A 583 -3.11 -12.34 10.76
CA HIS A 583 -4.48 -12.57 10.27
C HIS A 583 -4.77 -13.99 9.73
N LEU A 584 -3.74 -14.76 9.38
CA LEU A 584 -3.87 -16.15 8.92
C LEU A 584 -3.89 -17.18 10.06
N TRP A 585 -3.69 -16.77 11.32
CA TRP A 585 -3.67 -17.74 12.42
C TRP A 585 -5.07 -18.23 12.77
N ASN A 586 -5.13 -19.54 13.04
CA ASN A 586 -6.32 -20.18 13.59
C ASN A 586 -5.89 -21.29 14.55
N ASN A 587 -6.79 -21.73 15.45
CA ASN A 587 -6.57 -22.83 16.37
C ASN A 587 -5.29 -22.69 17.24
N TYR A 588 -5.02 -21.51 17.75
CA TYR A 588 -3.86 -21.22 18.60
C TYR A 588 -4.22 -21.16 20.09
N ARG A 589 -3.19 -21.16 20.94
CA ARG A 589 -3.31 -20.99 22.39
C ARG A 589 -2.57 -19.73 22.81
N VAL A 590 -3.26 -18.84 23.53
CA VAL A 590 -2.67 -17.70 24.22
C VAL A 590 -2.60 -17.99 25.72
N THR A 591 -1.47 -17.66 26.36
CA THR A 591 -1.32 -17.71 27.81
C THR A 591 -0.85 -16.35 28.29
N ALA A 592 -1.64 -15.68 29.11
CA ALA A 592 -1.33 -14.37 29.67
C ALA A 592 -1.50 -14.35 31.19
N GLY A 593 -0.54 -13.72 31.88
CA GLY A 593 -0.72 -13.33 33.28
C GLY A 593 -1.38 -11.96 33.34
N PHE A 594 -2.42 -11.78 34.12
CA PHE A 594 -3.06 -10.48 34.26
C PHE A 594 -3.34 -10.10 35.72
N LYS A 595 -3.40 -8.80 35.94
CA LYS A 595 -3.75 -8.23 37.25
C LYS A 595 -4.79 -7.13 37.02
N THR A 596 -5.94 -7.24 37.68
CA THR A 596 -6.93 -6.18 37.64
C THR A 596 -6.51 -5.02 38.53
N CYS A 597 -6.59 -3.79 38.02
CA CYS A 597 -6.27 -2.58 38.77
C CYS A 597 -7.39 -2.13 39.71
N ASN A 598 -8.59 -2.72 39.60
CA ASN A 598 -9.73 -2.47 40.45
C ASN A 598 -10.48 -3.75 40.82
N ARG A 599 -11.49 -3.64 41.70
CA ARG A 599 -12.27 -4.80 42.18
C ARG A 599 -13.15 -5.47 41.12
N TYR A 600 -13.42 -4.81 40.02
CA TYR A 600 -14.44 -5.18 39.04
C TYR A 600 -13.88 -5.36 37.63
N GLY A 601 -12.56 -5.37 37.46
CA GLY A 601 -11.94 -5.60 36.16
C GLY A 601 -12.26 -6.98 35.61
N ALA A 602 -12.57 -7.06 34.32
CA ALA A 602 -12.75 -8.30 33.58
C ALA A 602 -11.73 -8.38 32.44
N PHE A 603 -11.26 -9.58 32.17
CA PHE A 603 -10.44 -9.88 31.00
C PHE A 603 -11.30 -10.72 30.05
N CYS A 604 -11.30 -10.35 28.78
CA CYS A 604 -11.89 -11.13 27.71
C CYS A 604 -10.85 -11.35 26.63
N GLU A 605 -10.76 -12.57 26.13
CA GLU A 605 -9.96 -12.93 24.97
C GLU A 605 -10.88 -13.13 23.78
N TYR A 606 -10.53 -12.53 22.66
CA TYR A 606 -11.18 -12.78 21.38
C TYR A 606 -10.15 -13.33 20.41
N SER A 607 -10.52 -14.36 19.68
CA SER A 607 -9.79 -14.79 18.50
C SER A 607 -10.64 -14.49 17.27
N SER A 608 -10.20 -13.60 16.41
CA SER A 608 -10.87 -13.37 15.13
C SER A 608 -9.84 -13.31 14.01
N ALA A 609 -10.14 -13.99 12.93
CA ALA A 609 -9.48 -13.75 11.66
C ALA A 609 -10.18 -12.57 10.99
N GLY A 610 -9.68 -11.36 11.25
CA GLY A 610 -10.23 -10.14 10.66
C GLY A 610 -11.57 -9.70 11.27
N GLY A 611 -11.51 -8.83 12.23
CA GLY A 611 -12.65 -8.10 12.80
C GLY A 611 -13.79 -8.97 13.33
N HIS A 612 -14.07 -8.88 14.56
CA HIS A 612 -15.26 -9.32 15.28
C HIS A 612 -15.72 -10.78 15.17
N ALA A 613 -15.49 -11.50 16.26
CA ALA A 613 -16.32 -12.66 16.58
C ALA A 613 -17.73 -12.23 16.94
#